data_3e7ff6356d7cd1a07c90d44e3a7f56af
#
_entry.id   3e7ff6356d7cd1a07c90d44e3a7f56af
#
_cell.length_a   1.000
_cell.length_b   1.000
_cell.length_c   1.000
_cell.angle_alpha   90.00
_cell.angle_beta   90.00
_cell.angle_gamma   90.00
#
_symmetry.space_group_name_H-M   'P 1'
#
loop_
_entity.id
_entity.type
_entity.pdbx_description
1 polymer ?
#
loop_
_entity_poly.entity_id
_entity_poly.type
_entity_poly.pdbx_seq_one_letter_code
_entity_poly.pdbx_strand_id
1 'polypeptide(L)'
;MPCAADCTGAPLVGLAGAVHRITDRQGESGTADLVENLREQARLEQLIDGVKPPVPNDWPEAWDGRLLPSHRLLLTPFRYPPLESGSRFGRAHQRHLFYGARALETALAERAFHALRPIEDSPLPPGARIQRQQSAFAVQITAERGLALQEHLTPKALAAITNPCSYAASQRCGDAMRERGAQAFEAPSARSPHTPPVVGVMTPYAFSSTPMDLQDWTLEITADGVTAVCFGGGLTAHFTREQFLVTGRWPKPTAA
;
A
#
# COMPACT_ATOMS: atom_id res chain seq x y z
N MET A 1 -21.24 -5.70 24.71
CA MET A 1 -20.26 -4.57 24.75
C MET A 1 -20.07 -4.10 23.32
N PRO A 2 -20.35 -2.83 22.96
CA PRO A 2 -20.06 -2.35 21.62
C PRO A 2 -18.56 -2.43 21.40
N CYS A 3 -18.17 -3.03 20.28
CA CYS A 3 -16.78 -3.32 19.95
C CYS A 3 -16.02 -2.02 19.69
N ALA A 4 -14.91 -1.80 20.40
CA ALA A 4 -14.18 -0.54 20.53
C ALA A 4 -13.51 0.04 19.25
N ALA A 5 -13.84 -0.46 18.07
CA ALA A 5 -13.31 0.00 16.78
C ALA A 5 -14.45 0.13 15.75
N ASP A 6 -15.54 0.80 16.14
CA ASP A 6 -16.64 1.05 15.23
C ASP A 6 -16.34 2.29 14.39
N CYS A 7 -15.93 2.07 13.13
CA CYS A 7 -15.73 3.14 12.14
C CYS A 7 -17.05 3.65 11.54
N THR A 8 -18.20 3.11 11.96
CA THR A 8 -19.51 3.50 11.42
C THR A 8 -19.88 4.94 11.79
N GLY A 9 -19.42 5.43 12.94
CA GLY A 9 -19.69 6.78 13.42
C GLY A 9 -18.81 7.89 12.81
N ALA A 10 -17.70 7.55 12.14
CA ALA A 10 -16.84 8.55 11.52
C ALA A 10 -17.56 9.18 10.31
N PRO A 11 -17.59 10.52 10.15
CA PRO A 11 -18.26 11.16 9.01
C PRO A 11 -17.55 10.83 7.70
N LEU A 12 -18.32 10.74 6.62
CA LEU A 12 -17.77 10.76 5.27
C LEU A 12 -17.40 12.20 4.93
N VAL A 13 -16.16 12.42 4.55
CA VAL A 13 -15.60 13.74 4.22
C VAL A 13 -14.90 13.68 2.86
N GLY A 14 -14.69 14.83 2.22
CA GLY A 14 -13.85 14.91 1.03
C GLY A 14 -12.39 14.66 1.40
N LEU A 15 -11.74 13.72 0.72
CA LEU A 15 -10.29 13.51 0.80
C LEU A 15 -9.65 13.80 -0.55
N ALA A 16 -8.70 14.70 -0.58
CA ALA A 16 -7.95 15.03 -1.78
C ALA A 16 -6.44 15.15 -1.51
N GLY A 17 -5.64 15.16 -2.57
CA GLY A 17 -4.21 15.41 -2.52
C GLY A 17 -3.33 14.21 -2.86
N ALA A 18 -2.02 14.40 -2.75
CA ALA A 18 -1.03 13.41 -3.15
C ALA A 18 -1.00 12.18 -2.24
N VAL A 19 -0.79 11.03 -2.85
CA VAL A 19 -0.55 9.75 -2.19
C VAL A 19 0.72 9.14 -2.78
N HIS A 20 1.70 8.87 -1.94
CA HIS A 20 2.97 8.24 -2.29
C HIS A 20 2.85 6.72 -2.16
N ARG A 21 3.40 6.00 -3.14
CA ARG A 21 3.44 4.54 -3.11
C ARG A 21 4.80 4.04 -3.57
N ILE A 22 5.24 2.94 -2.95
CA ILE A 22 6.43 2.20 -3.34
C ILE A 22 6.01 0.79 -3.72
N THR A 23 6.50 0.31 -4.84
CA THR A 23 6.21 -1.03 -5.36
C THR A 23 7.49 -1.66 -5.93
N ASP A 24 7.50 -2.97 -6.12
CA ASP A 24 8.57 -3.60 -6.87
C ASP A 24 8.68 -2.92 -8.24
N ARG A 25 9.93 -2.76 -8.72
CA ARG A 25 10.20 -2.08 -9.99
C ARG A 25 9.34 -2.68 -11.08
N GLN A 26 8.51 -1.88 -11.69
CA GLN A 26 7.57 -2.27 -12.74
C GLN A 26 7.66 -1.25 -13.87
N GLY A 27 7.43 -1.72 -15.10
CA GLY A 27 7.35 -0.85 -16.23
C GLY A 27 8.62 -0.77 -17.04
N GLU A 28 8.70 0.28 -17.86
CA GLU A 28 9.80 0.47 -18.81
C GLU A 28 11.17 0.30 -18.16
N SER A 29 11.37 0.84 -16.97
CA SER A 29 12.64 0.69 -16.25
C SER A 29 12.89 -0.72 -15.69
N GLY A 30 11.84 -1.51 -15.45
CA GLY A 30 11.94 -2.89 -14.93
C GLY A 30 12.23 -3.93 -15.99
N THR A 31 11.93 -3.63 -17.24
CA THR A 31 12.06 -4.54 -18.39
C THR A 31 13.10 -4.06 -19.42
N ALA A 32 13.59 -2.82 -19.27
CA ALA A 32 14.53 -2.21 -20.22
C ALA A 32 15.81 -3.05 -20.42
N ASP A 33 16.30 -3.68 -19.35
CA ASP A 33 17.50 -4.52 -19.40
C ASP A 33 17.26 -5.91 -20.07
N LEU A 34 16.01 -6.25 -20.36
CA LEU A 34 15.60 -7.53 -20.96
C LEU A 34 15.31 -7.44 -22.46
N VAL A 35 15.34 -6.25 -23.03
CA VAL A 35 14.95 -5.97 -24.40
C VAL A 35 15.89 -4.96 -25.06
N GLU A 36 16.00 -5.03 -26.38
CA GLU A 36 16.95 -4.21 -27.14
C GLU A 36 16.35 -2.89 -27.65
N ASN A 37 15.02 -2.78 -27.68
CA ASN A 37 14.34 -1.61 -28.23
C ASN A 37 12.93 -1.40 -27.64
N LEU A 38 12.38 -0.20 -27.83
CA LEU A 38 11.07 0.21 -27.32
C LEU A 38 9.90 -0.66 -27.82
N ARG A 39 10.00 -1.24 -29.02
CA ARG A 39 8.93 -2.11 -29.55
C ARG A 39 8.90 -3.44 -28.82
N GLU A 40 10.05 -4.05 -28.58
CA GLU A 40 10.18 -5.29 -27.80
C GLU A 40 9.75 -5.05 -26.36
N GLN A 41 10.10 -3.90 -25.81
CA GLN A 41 9.68 -3.51 -24.48
C GLN A 41 8.14 -3.38 -24.37
N ALA A 42 7.50 -2.70 -25.29
CA ALA A 42 6.05 -2.59 -25.32
C ALA A 42 5.38 -3.97 -25.44
N ARG A 43 5.97 -4.88 -26.24
CA ARG A 43 5.46 -6.26 -26.39
C ARG A 43 5.66 -7.09 -25.12
N LEU A 44 6.83 -6.97 -24.46
CA LEU A 44 7.09 -7.65 -23.20
C LEU A 44 6.13 -7.17 -22.10
N GLU A 45 5.86 -5.88 -22.04
CA GLU A 45 4.90 -5.31 -21.09
C GLU A 45 3.47 -5.78 -21.34
N GLN A 46 3.05 -5.90 -22.60
CA GLN A 46 1.76 -6.50 -22.96
C GLN A 46 1.67 -7.97 -22.53
N LEU A 47 2.74 -8.76 -22.72
CA LEU A 47 2.79 -10.14 -22.27
C LEU A 47 2.71 -10.24 -20.74
N ILE A 48 3.47 -9.42 -20.01
CA ILE A 48 3.43 -9.35 -18.55
C ILE A 48 2.04 -8.93 -18.06
N ASP A 49 1.40 -7.97 -18.71
CA ASP A 49 0.04 -7.56 -18.32
C ASP A 49 -0.99 -8.63 -18.67
N GLY A 50 -0.80 -9.39 -19.74
CA GLY A 50 -1.67 -10.50 -20.15
C GLY A 50 -1.70 -11.68 -19.18
N VAL A 51 -0.65 -11.89 -18.36
CA VAL A 51 -0.63 -12.94 -17.33
C VAL A 51 -1.20 -12.48 -15.98
N LYS A 52 -1.49 -11.19 -15.84
CA LYS A 52 -2.17 -10.67 -14.64
C LYS A 52 -3.68 -10.96 -14.72
N PRO A 53 -4.36 -11.07 -13.56
CA PRO A 53 -5.81 -11.14 -13.55
C PRO A 53 -6.42 -10.00 -14.38
N PRO A 54 -7.50 -10.23 -15.14
CA PRO A 54 -8.12 -9.19 -15.94
C PRO A 54 -8.69 -8.07 -15.05
N VAL A 55 -8.88 -6.90 -15.63
CA VAL A 55 -9.68 -5.85 -14.99
C VAL A 55 -11.09 -6.43 -14.80
N PRO A 56 -11.70 -6.30 -13.60
CA PRO A 56 -13.03 -6.82 -13.36
C PRO A 56 -14.06 -6.26 -14.34
N ASN A 57 -14.83 -7.16 -14.98
CA ASN A 57 -15.82 -6.78 -15.99
C ASN A 57 -17.01 -5.96 -15.44
N ASP A 58 -17.18 -5.96 -14.11
CA ASP A 58 -18.19 -5.18 -13.41
C ASP A 58 -17.75 -3.73 -13.11
N TRP A 59 -16.58 -3.35 -13.57
CA TRP A 59 -16.13 -1.97 -13.51
C TRP A 59 -16.45 -1.25 -14.81
N PRO A 60 -17.39 -0.29 -14.82
CA PRO A 60 -17.68 0.53 -15.98
C PRO A 60 -16.48 1.42 -16.35
N GLU A 61 -16.37 1.80 -17.62
CA GLU A 61 -15.34 2.73 -18.09
C GLU A 61 -15.40 4.09 -17.36
N ALA A 62 -16.60 4.48 -16.94
CA ALA A 62 -16.82 5.66 -16.12
C ALA A 62 -17.85 5.36 -15.02
N TRP A 63 -17.61 5.91 -13.85
CA TRP A 63 -18.53 5.84 -12.72
C TRP A 63 -18.60 7.21 -12.04
N ASP A 64 -19.80 7.71 -11.84
CA ASP A 64 -20.05 9.02 -11.22
C ASP A 64 -19.24 10.15 -11.88
N GLY A 65 -19.23 10.19 -13.22
CA GLY A 65 -18.50 11.18 -14.02
C GLY A 65 -16.97 11.01 -14.03
N ARG A 66 -16.43 9.97 -13.42
CA ARG A 66 -14.99 9.68 -13.31
C ARG A 66 -14.62 8.50 -14.18
N LEU A 67 -13.57 8.65 -14.98
CA LEU A 67 -13.06 7.59 -15.84
C LEU A 67 -12.25 6.56 -15.03
N LEU A 68 -12.34 5.31 -15.46
CA LEU A 68 -11.45 4.27 -14.97
C LEU A 68 -10.01 4.61 -15.40
N PRO A 69 -9.03 4.70 -14.46
CA PRO A 69 -7.65 4.99 -14.85
C PRO A 69 -7.10 3.86 -15.73
N SER A 70 -6.44 4.23 -16.82
CA SER A 70 -5.80 3.26 -17.72
C SER A 70 -4.42 2.81 -17.22
N HIS A 71 -3.80 3.56 -16.32
CA HIS A 71 -2.42 3.31 -15.89
C HIS A 71 -2.32 2.08 -14.99
N ARG A 72 -1.49 1.11 -15.40
CA ARG A 72 -1.33 -0.19 -14.72
C ARG A 72 -0.92 -0.10 -13.25
N LEU A 73 -0.05 0.84 -12.85
CA LEU A 73 0.35 1.01 -11.45
C LEU A 73 -0.83 1.34 -10.53
N LEU A 74 -1.88 1.96 -11.06
CA LEU A 74 -3.09 2.30 -10.33
C LEU A 74 -4.08 1.15 -10.28
N LEU A 75 -4.25 0.40 -11.38
CA LEU A 75 -5.21 -0.71 -11.47
C LEU A 75 -4.70 -2.04 -10.88
N THR A 76 -3.40 -2.31 -10.99
CA THR A 76 -2.82 -3.58 -10.55
C THR A 76 -3.22 -3.99 -9.13
N PRO A 77 -3.21 -3.11 -8.11
CA PRO A 77 -3.61 -3.52 -6.76
C PRO A 77 -5.02 -4.10 -6.66
N PHE A 78 -5.95 -3.63 -7.48
CA PHE A 78 -7.35 -4.08 -7.43
C PHE A 78 -7.62 -5.34 -8.26
N ARG A 79 -6.70 -5.72 -9.14
CA ARG A 79 -6.84 -6.88 -10.04
C ARG A 79 -6.52 -8.21 -9.34
N TYR A 80 -5.59 -8.18 -8.38
CA TYR A 80 -5.17 -9.39 -7.69
C TYR A 80 -6.21 -9.91 -6.71
N PRO A 81 -6.33 -11.25 -6.57
CA PRO A 81 -7.16 -11.84 -5.54
C PRO A 81 -6.61 -11.45 -4.15
N PRO A 82 -7.46 -11.40 -3.13
CA PRO A 82 -7.03 -11.14 -1.77
C PRO A 82 -6.00 -12.17 -1.31
N LEU A 83 -5.08 -11.74 -0.43
CA LEU A 83 -4.20 -12.66 0.28
C LEU A 83 -5.03 -13.58 1.18
N GLU A 84 -4.54 -14.79 1.46
CA GLU A 84 -5.23 -15.76 2.33
C GLU A 84 -5.64 -15.18 3.69
N SER A 85 -4.81 -14.34 4.29
CA SER A 85 -5.11 -13.61 5.53
C SER A 85 -5.76 -12.25 5.32
N GLY A 86 -6.03 -11.87 4.06
CA GLY A 86 -6.45 -10.51 3.71
C GLY A 86 -5.36 -9.47 3.93
N SER A 87 -5.78 -8.24 4.10
CA SER A 87 -4.94 -7.09 4.43
C SER A 87 -5.45 -6.41 5.69
N ARG A 88 -4.78 -5.35 6.15
CA ARG A 88 -5.18 -4.62 7.36
C ARG A 88 -6.65 -4.17 7.32
N PHE A 89 -7.13 -3.64 6.20
CA PHE A 89 -8.52 -3.15 6.04
C PHE A 89 -9.32 -3.94 5.00
N GLY A 90 -8.90 -5.17 4.67
CA GLY A 90 -9.59 -6.03 3.72
C GLY A 90 -9.53 -7.50 4.13
N ARG A 91 -10.68 -8.18 4.11
CA ARG A 91 -10.76 -9.62 4.39
C ARG A 91 -10.25 -10.45 3.19
N ALA A 92 -9.97 -11.72 3.42
CA ALA A 92 -9.47 -12.65 2.42
C ALA A 92 -10.36 -12.79 1.16
N HIS A 93 -11.67 -12.56 1.27
CA HIS A 93 -12.62 -12.66 0.15
C HIS A 93 -12.91 -11.31 -0.53
N GLN A 94 -12.32 -10.21 -0.02
CA GLN A 94 -12.59 -8.87 -0.52
C GLN A 94 -11.52 -8.43 -1.52
N ARG A 95 -11.90 -7.60 -2.50
CA ARG A 95 -10.94 -6.99 -3.41
C ARG A 95 -9.88 -6.22 -2.64
N HIS A 96 -8.65 -6.30 -3.15
CA HIS A 96 -7.53 -5.53 -2.63
C HIS A 96 -7.79 -4.03 -2.73
N LEU A 97 -7.08 -3.30 -1.88
CA LEU A 97 -7.03 -1.85 -1.86
C LEU A 97 -5.70 -1.38 -2.45
N PHE A 98 -5.70 -0.18 -3.00
CA PHE A 98 -4.45 0.51 -3.25
C PHE A 98 -4.01 1.14 -1.93
N TYR A 99 -2.86 0.71 -1.40
CA TYR A 99 -2.24 1.30 -0.22
C TYR A 99 -1.11 2.23 -0.62
N GLY A 100 -1.09 3.42 -0.03
CA GLY A 100 -0.03 4.41 -0.10
C GLY A 100 0.03 5.20 1.20
N ALA A 101 0.66 6.38 1.18
CA ALA A 101 0.78 7.25 2.33
C ALA A 101 0.81 8.73 1.91
N ARG A 102 0.49 9.63 2.85
CA ARG A 102 0.60 11.09 2.61
C ARG A 102 2.04 11.59 2.53
N ALA A 103 3.00 10.79 3.01
CA ALA A 103 4.42 11.10 2.88
C ALA A 103 5.20 9.90 2.35
N LEU A 104 6.25 10.18 1.59
CA LEU A 104 7.15 9.15 1.04
C LEU A 104 7.84 8.37 2.17
N GLU A 105 8.22 9.04 3.26
CA GLU A 105 8.82 8.41 4.45
C GLU A 105 7.90 7.31 5.04
N THR A 106 6.61 7.60 5.20
CA THR A 106 5.63 6.61 5.69
C THR A 106 5.51 5.43 4.71
N ALA A 107 5.47 5.69 3.41
CA ALA A 107 5.42 4.65 2.39
C ALA A 107 6.70 3.77 2.41
N LEU A 108 7.88 4.38 2.64
CA LEU A 108 9.15 3.67 2.81
C LEU A 108 9.15 2.78 4.06
N ALA A 109 8.66 3.28 5.20
CA ALA A 109 8.56 2.50 6.44
C ALA A 109 7.65 1.27 6.28
N GLU A 110 6.47 1.44 5.69
CA GLU A 110 5.55 0.32 5.38
C GLU A 110 6.22 -0.69 4.43
N ARG A 111 6.95 -0.22 3.41
CA ARG A 111 7.66 -1.08 2.47
C ARG A 111 8.82 -1.82 3.13
N ALA A 112 9.59 -1.15 4.01
CA ALA A 112 10.68 -1.76 4.75
C ALA A 112 10.21 -2.90 5.65
N PHE A 113 9.09 -2.70 6.37
CA PHE A 113 8.46 -3.78 7.15
C PHE A 113 8.13 -5.00 6.28
N HIS A 114 7.50 -4.80 5.12
CA HIS A 114 7.15 -5.90 4.22
C HIS A 114 8.39 -6.55 3.58
N ALA A 115 9.48 -5.82 3.39
CA ALA A 115 10.74 -6.35 2.87
C ALA A 115 11.46 -7.26 3.87
N LEU A 116 11.35 -6.97 5.19
CA LEU A 116 11.93 -7.78 6.27
C LEU A 116 11.13 -9.04 6.58
N ARG A 117 9.82 -9.05 6.33
CA ARG A 117 8.94 -10.17 6.69
C ARG A 117 9.43 -11.54 6.20
N PRO A 118 9.90 -11.74 4.95
CA PRO A 118 10.42 -13.03 4.51
C PRO A 118 11.67 -13.48 5.27
N ILE A 119 12.47 -12.54 5.76
CA ILE A 119 13.69 -12.81 6.53
C ILE A 119 13.36 -13.29 7.93
N GLU A 120 12.26 -12.85 8.52
CA GLU A 120 11.77 -13.36 9.80
C GLU A 120 11.31 -14.82 9.73
N ASP A 121 10.82 -15.24 8.57
CA ASP A 121 10.39 -16.63 8.33
C ASP A 121 11.57 -17.52 7.84
N SER A 122 12.58 -16.93 7.19
CA SER A 122 13.80 -17.60 6.70
C SER A 122 15.01 -16.68 6.86
N PRO A 123 15.71 -16.76 8.01
CA PRO A 123 16.82 -15.86 8.33
C PRO A 123 17.97 -15.92 7.30
N LEU A 124 18.53 -14.75 7.03
CA LEU A 124 19.71 -14.63 6.16
C LEU A 124 20.97 -15.18 6.87
N PRO A 125 21.90 -15.79 6.13
CA PRO A 125 23.23 -16.09 6.64
C PRO A 125 23.91 -14.81 7.18
N PRO A 126 24.80 -14.93 8.16
CA PRO A 126 25.55 -13.79 8.68
C PRO A 126 26.28 -13.02 7.57
N GLY A 127 26.10 -11.69 7.54
CA GLY A 127 26.69 -10.79 6.55
C GLY A 127 26.03 -10.80 5.16
N ALA A 128 25.01 -11.65 4.95
CA ALA A 128 24.29 -11.66 3.69
C ALA A 128 23.40 -10.41 3.52
N ARG A 129 23.24 -9.99 2.26
CA ARG A 129 22.42 -8.85 1.85
C ARG A 129 21.56 -9.24 0.66
N ILE A 130 20.33 -8.72 0.65
CA ILE A 130 19.44 -8.82 -0.51
C ILE A 130 19.21 -7.41 -1.05
N GLN A 131 19.39 -7.21 -2.34
CA GLN A 131 19.03 -5.96 -3.00
C GLN A 131 17.74 -6.16 -3.79
N ARG A 132 16.80 -5.21 -3.64
CA ARG A 132 15.54 -5.17 -4.38
C ARG A 132 15.34 -3.81 -5.01
N GLN A 133 15.11 -3.82 -6.32
CA GLN A 133 14.78 -2.62 -7.07
C GLN A 133 13.31 -2.28 -6.85
N GLN A 134 13.06 -1.00 -6.57
CA GLN A 134 11.73 -0.47 -6.29
C GLN A 134 11.47 0.76 -7.17
N SER A 135 10.20 1.03 -7.42
CA SER A 135 9.76 2.31 -7.97
C SER A 135 8.86 3.01 -6.95
N ALA A 136 9.18 4.26 -6.66
CA ALA A 136 8.31 5.15 -5.92
C ALA A 136 7.62 6.11 -6.88
N PHE A 137 6.37 6.47 -6.59
CA PHE A 137 5.61 7.46 -7.34
C PHE A 137 4.58 8.14 -6.44
N ALA A 138 4.13 9.32 -6.86
CA ALA A 138 2.98 10.00 -6.31
C ALA A 138 1.79 9.90 -7.26
N VAL A 139 0.58 9.97 -6.73
CA VAL A 139 -0.68 10.08 -7.50
C VAL A 139 -1.64 10.97 -6.74
N GLN A 140 -2.39 11.81 -7.45
CA GLN A 140 -3.46 12.60 -6.84
C GLN A 140 -4.73 11.74 -6.69
N ILE A 141 -5.36 11.87 -5.55
CA ILE A 141 -6.71 11.34 -5.31
C ILE A 141 -7.70 12.48 -5.07
N THR A 142 -8.96 12.22 -5.40
CA THR A 142 -10.11 13.05 -5.03
C THR A 142 -11.26 12.11 -4.72
N ALA A 143 -11.55 11.93 -3.46
CA ALA A 143 -12.63 11.09 -2.95
C ALA A 143 -13.66 11.98 -2.24
N GLU A 144 -14.91 12.00 -2.73
CA GLU A 144 -15.99 12.75 -2.10
C GLU A 144 -16.49 12.05 -0.83
N ARG A 145 -16.36 10.74 -0.80
CA ARG A 145 -16.77 9.86 0.30
C ARG A 145 -15.54 9.23 0.96
N GLY A 146 -14.71 10.05 1.56
CA GLY A 146 -13.52 9.63 2.29
C GLY A 146 -13.74 9.54 3.79
N LEU A 147 -12.78 8.95 4.52
CA LEU A 147 -12.75 8.92 5.99
C LEU A 147 -11.35 9.28 6.49
N ALA A 148 -11.24 10.32 7.31
CA ALA A 148 -10.03 10.67 8.07
C ALA A 148 -10.11 10.01 9.45
N LEU A 149 -9.73 8.74 9.57
CA LEU A 149 -9.95 7.95 10.79
C LEU A 149 -9.21 8.52 11.98
N GLN A 150 -8.02 9.09 11.78
CA GLN A 150 -7.23 9.71 12.84
C GLN A 150 -7.91 10.95 13.47
N GLU A 151 -8.81 11.61 12.76
CA GLU A 151 -9.50 12.81 13.23
C GLU A 151 -10.80 12.50 13.99
N HIS A 152 -11.39 11.34 13.72
CA HIS A 152 -12.74 11.02 14.15
C HIS A 152 -12.85 9.82 15.10
N LEU A 153 -11.82 8.99 15.18
CA LEU A 153 -11.82 7.85 16.08
C LEU A 153 -11.19 8.20 17.44
N THR A 154 -11.69 7.55 18.49
CA THR A 154 -11.08 7.65 19.81
C THR A 154 -9.69 7.06 19.83
N PRO A 155 -8.78 7.48 20.74
CA PRO A 155 -7.44 6.89 20.88
C PRO A 155 -7.47 5.36 21.04
N LYS A 156 -8.46 4.82 21.74
CA LYS A 156 -8.66 3.38 21.92
C LYS A 156 -9.02 2.68 20.59
N ALA A 157 -9.89 3.28 19.79
CA ALA A 157 -10.26 2.75 18.49
C ALA A 157 -9.07 2.82 17.49
N LEU A 158 -8.33 3.94 17.50
CA LEU A 158 -7.10 4.08 16.71
C LEU A 158 -6.06 3.01 17.07
N ALA A 159 -5.79 2.80 18.36
CA ALA A 159 -4.89 1.75 18.80
C ALA A 159 -5.34 0.34 18.38
N ALA A 160 -6.65 0.10 18.34
CA ALA A 160 -7.20 -1.18 17.89
C ALA A 160 -7.00 -1.42 16.38
N ILE A 161 -7.27 -0.42 15.52
CA ILE A 161 -7.11 -0.56 14.05
C ILE A 161 -5.65 -0.51 13.60
N THR A 162 -4.75 0.05 14.41
CA THR A 162 -3.31 0.08 14.13
C THR A 162 -2.55 -1.05 14.81
N ASN A 163 -3.22 -1.95 15.52
CA ASN A 163 -2.58 -3.07 16.22
C ASN A 163 -1.73 -3.89 15.23
N PRO A 164 -0.41 -4.00 15.45
CA PRO A 164 0.49 -4.70 14.54
C PRO A 164 0.32 -6.23 14.57
N CYS A 165 -0.28 -6.78 15.63
CA CYS A 165 -0.45 -8.22 15.84
C CYS A 165 -1.86 -8.76 15.51
N SER A 166 -2.83 -7.89 15.17
CA SER A 166 -4.19 -8.31 14.84
C SER A 166 -4.84 -7.37 13.84
N TYR A 167 -5.45 -7.94 12.81
CA TYR A 167 -6.26 -7.22 11.82
C TYR A 167 -7.75 -7.23 12.13
N ALA A 168 -8.20 -7.90 13.19
CA ALA A 168 -9.62 -8.08 13.49
C ALA A 168 -10.40 -6.75 13.59
N ALA A 169 -9.84 -5.73 14.25
CA ALA A 169 -10.50 -4.44 14.38
C ALA A 169 -10.47 -3.64 13.07
N SER A 170 -9.34 -3.60 12.39
CA SER A 170 -9.19 -2.87 11.13
C SER A 170 -9.95 -3.52 9.98
N GLN A 171 -10.08 -4.85 9.94
CA GLN A 171 -10.92 -5.54 8.94
C GLN A 171 -12.41 -5.24 9.14
N ARG A 172 -12.91 -5.22 10.39
CA ARG A 172 -14.28 -4.75 10.66
C ARG A 172 -14.50 -3.28 10.26
N CYS A 173 -13.51 -2.43 10.51
CA CYS A 173 -13.54 -1.06 10.04
C CYS A 173 -13.59 -1.01 8.50
N GLY A 174 -12.82 -1.84 7.82
CA GLY A 174 -12.83 -1.99 6.38
C GLY A 174 -14.19 -2.43 5.82
N ASP A 175 -14.87 -3.37 6.50
CA ASP A 175 -16.23 -3.78 6.15
C ASP A 175 -17.21 -2.60 6.25
N ALA A 176 -17.22 -1.91 7.38
CA ALA A 176 -18.08 -0.74 7.59
C ALA A 176 -17.83 0.39 6.58
N MET A 177 -16.56 0.61 6.19
CA MET A 177 -16.22 1.57 5.13
C MET A 177 -16.79 1.16 3.78
N ARG A 178 -16.71 -0.13 3.41
CA ARG A 178 -17.29 -0.66 2.15
C ARG A 178 -18.79 -0.55 2.12
N GLU A 179 -19.49 -0.95 3.20
CA GLU A 179 -20.95 -0.86 3.33
C GLU A 179 -21.45 0.58 3.15
N ARG A 180 -20.65 1.54 3.60
CA ARG A 180 -20.96 2.96 3.46
C ARG A 180 -20.53 3.55 2.10
N GLY A 181 -19.94 2.76 1.21
CA GLY A 181 -19.46 3.20 -0.09
C GLY A 181 -18.29 4.20 0.00
N ALA A 182 -17.40 4.03 0.97
CA ALA A 182 -16.20 4.86 1.07
C ALA A 182 -15.29 4.63 -0.14
N GLN A 183 -14.73 5.71 -0.68
CA GLN A 183 -13.84 5.70 -1.84
C GLN A 183 -12.36 5.65 -1.42
N ALA A 184 -12.04 6.29 -0.29
CA ALA A 184 -10.70 6.29 0.29
C ALA A 184 -10.76 6.53 1.80
N PHE A 185 -9.69 6.22 2.50
CA PHE A 185 -9.54 6.53 3.91
C PHE A 185 -8.09 6.87 4.27
N GLU A 186 -7.92 7.58 5.37
CA GLU A 186 -6.65 7.81 6.03
C GLU A 186 -6.65 7.18 7.42
N ALA A 187 -5.52 6.57 7.78
CA ALA A 187 -5.31 5.97 9.09
C ALA A 187 -3.86 6.15 9.54
N PRO A 188 -3.57 6.19 10.86
CA PRO A 188 -2.19 6.18 11.32
C PRO A 188 -1.46 4.94 10.81
N SER A 189 -0.17 5.11 10.45
CA SER A 189 0.68 3.97 10.11
C SER A 189 0.91 3.10 11.35
N ALA A 190 0.80 1.80 11.20
CA ALA A 190 1.15 0.86 12.25
C ALA A 190 2.67 0.60 12.33
N ARG A 191 3.44 1.12 11.38
CA ARG A 191 4.90 0.92 11.26
C ARG A 191 5.67 2.20 11.57
N SER A 192 5.00 3.34 11.41
CA SER A 192 5.55 4.67 11.68
C SER A 192 4.44 5.58 12.24
N PRO A 193 4.04 5.41 13.50
CA PRO A 193 2.86 6.07 14.07
C PRO A 193 2.98 7.60 14.19
N HIS A 194 4.21 8.13 14.12
CA HIS A 194 4.50 9.57 14.25
C HIS A 194 4.66 10.28 12.91
N THR A 195 4.51 9.57 11.79
CA THR A 195 4.56 10.14 10.44
C THR A 195 3.17 10.41 9.89
N PRO A 196 3.03 11.16 8.79
CA PRO A 196 1.74 11.36 8.11
C PRO A 196 1.03 10.04 7.79
N PRO A 197 -0.32 10.03 7.70
CA PRO A 197 -1.11 8.81 7.65
C PRO A 197 -0.85 7.97 6.40
N VAL A 198 -1.15 6.67 6.52
CA VAL A 198 -1.35 5.80 5.37
C VAL A 198 -2.70 6.11 4.73
N VAL A 199 -2.78 5.90 3.43
CA VAL A 199 -3.98 6.09 2.63
C VAL A 199 -4.38 4.76 2.00
N GLY A 200 -5.62 4.34 2.21
CA GLY A 200 -6.23 3.24 1.48
C GLY A 200 -7.22 3.77 0.46
N VAL A 201 -6.99 3.49 -0.83
CA VAL A 201 -7.95 3.80 -1.90
C VAL A 201 -8.77 2.54 -2.17
N MET A 202 -10.09 2.65 -2.05
CA MET A 202 -11.04 1.53 -2.10
C MET A 202 -11.63 1.33 -3.49
N THR A 203 -11.58 2.36 -4.33
CA THR A 203 -12.04 2.33 -5.72
C THR A 203 -11.06 3.04 -6.63
N PRO A 204 -10.78 2.52 -7.84
CA PRO A 204 -9.87 3.17 -8.78
C PRO A 204 -10.37 4.52 -9.28
N TYR A 205 -11.67 4.79 -9.20
CA TYR A 205 -12.27 6.06 -9.62
C TYR A 205 -11.93 7.25 -8.69
N ALA A 206 -11.30 7.00 -7.56
CA ALA A 206 -10.80 8.06 -6.69
C ALA A 206 -9.48 8.69 -7.17
N PHE A 207 -8.78 8.08 -8.13
CA PHE A 207 -7.60 8.69 -8.73
C PHE A 207 -7.97 9.85 -9.64
N SER A 208 -7.30 10.98 -9.49
CA SER A 208 -7.51 12.20 -10.27
C SER A 208 -6.28 12.62 -11.08
N SER A 209 -5.21 11.83 -11.08
CA SER A 209 -4.06 11.99 -11.96
C SER A 209 -3.50 10.63 -12.41
N THR A 210 -2.60 10.64 -13.37
CA THR A 210 -1.65 9.55 -13.63
C THR A 210 -0.54 9.58 -12.58
N PRO A 211 0.26 8.48 -12.41
CA PRO A 211 1.46 8.50 -11.59
C PRO A 211 2.43 9.60 -12.02
N MET A 212 2.99 10.30 -11.05
CA MET A 212 3.95 11.39 -11.21
C MET A 212 5.14 11.17 -10.26
N ASP A 213 6.20 11.96 -10.42
CA ASP A 213 7.39 11.95 -9.57
C ASP A 213 7.99 10.54 -9.42
N LEU A 214 8.10 9.82 -10.55
CA LEU A 214 8.67 8.48 -10.55
C LEU A 214 10.14 8.54 -10.13
N GLN A 215 10.50 7.70 -9.17
CA GLN A 215 11.85 7.58 -8.64
C GLN A 215 12.24 6.11 -8.57
N ASP A 216 13.47 5.81 -8.95
CA ASP A 216 14.06 4.48 -8.78
C ASP A 216 14.78 4.39 -7.43
N TRP A 217 14.44 3.36 -6.67
CA TRP A 217 14.99 3.09 -5.36
C TRP A 217 15.60 1.69 -5.30
N THR A 218 16.67 1.53 -4.53
CA THR A 218 17.17 0.22 -4.13
C THR A 218 16.95 0.05 -2.64
N LEU A 219 16.35 -1.07 -2.24
CA LEU A 219 16.33 -1.53 -0.87
C LEU A 219 17.48 -2.53 -0.68
N GLU A 220 18.44 -2.21 0.17
CA GLU A 220 19.40 -3.16 0.72
C GLU A 220 18.82 -3.71 2.02
N ILE A 221 18.60 -5.01 2.07
CA ILE A 221 17.94 -5.71 3.17
C ILE A 221 18.96 -6.61 3.82
N THR A 222 19.14 -6.46 5.15
CA THR A 222 20.03 -7.27 5.98
C THR A 222 19.22 -7.89 7.13
N ALA A 223 19.86 -8.71 7.94
CA ALA A 223 19.24 -9.23 9.17
C ALA A 223 18.87 -8.11 10.17
N ASP A 224 19.56 -6.97 10.11
CA ASP A 224 19.43 -5.87 11.07
C ASP A 224 18.46 -4.77 10.61
N GLY A 225 18.11 -4.74 9.32
CA GLY A 225 17.21 -3.70 8.81
C GLY A 225 17.22 -3.52 7.29
N VAL A 226 16.68 -2.39 6.88
CA VAL A 226 16.56 -2.00 5.47
C VAL A 226 17.15 -0.61 5.28
N THR A 227 18.06 -0.48 4.30
CA THR A 227 18.51 0.81 3.79
C THR A 227 17.90 1.04 2.42
N ALA A 228 17.14 2.12 2.29
CA ALA A 228 16.55 2.57 1.03
C ALA A 228 17.39 3.70 0.45
N VAL A 229 17.79 3.57 -0.81
CA VAL A 229 18.60 4.57 -1.53
C VAL A 229 17.91 4.95 -2.82
N CYS A 230 17.68 6.26 -3.02
CA CYS A 230 17.13 6.81 -4.26
C CYS A 230 18.22 7.11 -5.25
N PHE A 231 18.15 6.57 -6.46
CA PHE A 231 19.08 6.90 -7.54
C PHE A 231 18.80 8.31 -8.08
N GLY A 232 19.85 9.10 -8.21
CA GLY A 232 19.77 10.44 -8.78
C GLY A 232 19.26 11.54 -7.83
N GLY A 233 18.76 11.18 -6.63
CA GLY A 233 18.20 12.16 -5.68
C GLY A 233 19.00 12.38 -4.39
N GLY A 234 20.05 11.56 -4.13
CA GLY A 234 20.82 11.64 -2.89
C GLY A 234 20.01 11.35 -1.62
N LEU A 235 18.78 10.87 -1.76
CA LEU A 235 17.91 10.53 -0.63
C LEU A 235 18.23 9.12 -0.13
N THR A 236 18.36 9.01 1.19
CA THR A 236 18.59 7.73 1.86
C THR A 236 17.71 7.67 3.11
N ALA A 237 17.08 6.51 3.33
CA ALA A 237 16.35 6.24 4.56
C ALA A 237 16.80 4.89 5.14
N HIS A 238 16.88 4.81 6.46
CA HIS A 238 17.28 3.61 7.17
C HIS A 238 16.21 3.22 8.18
N PHE A 239 15.86 1.92 8.18
CA PHE A 239 14.86 1.33 9.06
C PHE A 239 15.48 0.14 9.75
N THR A 240 15.64 0.22 11.08
CA THR A 240 16.15 -0.91 11.84
C THR A 240 15.05 -1.97 12.04
N ARG A 241 15.45 -3.23 12.16
CA ARG A 241 14.51 -4.31 12.46
C ARG A 241 13.79 -4.08 13.79
N GLU A 242 14.50 -3.56 14.80
CA GLU A 242 14.01 -3.34 16.16
C GLU A 242 12.79 -2.40 16.20
N GLN A 243 12.73 -1.38 15.35
CA GLN A 243 11.60 -0.44 15.32
C GLN A 243 10.27 -1.09 14.95
N PHE A 244 10.29 -2.27 14.33
CA PHE A 244 9.09 -3.01 13.94
C PHE A 244 8.69 -4.09 14.95
N LEU A 245 9.52 -4.37 15.95
CA LEU A 245 9.23 -5.39 16.95
C LEU A 245 8.14 -4.92 17.93
N VAL A 246 7.32 -5.84 18.36
CA VAL A 246 6.34 -5.67 19.42
C VAL A 246 6.76 -6.56 20.58
N THR A 247 7.08 -5.98 21.71
CA THR A 247 7.63 -6.71 22.88
C THR A 247 8.80 -7.64 22.52
N GLY A 248 9.71 -7.15 21.65
CA GLY A 248 10.90 -7.88 21.22
C GLY A 248 10.66 -8.98 20.16
N ARG A 249 9.44 -9.09 19.61
CA ARG A 249 9.08 -10.12 18.63
C ARG A 249 8.52 -9.49 17.35
N TRP A 250 8.78 -10.16 16.22
CA TRP A 250 8.17 -9.78 14.96
C TRP A 250 6.65 -9.97 14.99
N PRO A 251 5.85 -8.95 14.67
CA PRO A 251 4.39 -9.07 14.70
C PRO A 251 3.89 -9.96 13.56
N LYS A 252 3.14 -11.00 13.92
CA LYS A 252 2.43 -11.88 12.98
C LYS A 252 0.93 -11.61 13.13
N PRO A 253 0.35 -10.72 12.30
CA PRO A 253 -1.04 -10.35 12.45
C PRO A 253 -1.97 -11.51 12.14
N THR A 254 -2.95 -11.73 13.02
CA THR A 254 -4.06 -12.64 12.79
C THR A 254 -5.21 -11.92 12.11
N ALA A 255 -5.83 -12.55 11.11
CA ALA A 255 -7.07 -12.10 10.50
C ALA A 255 -8.28 -12.30 11.44
N ALA A 256 -9.39 -11.62 11.13
CA ALA A 256 -10.67 -11.80 11.83
C ALA A 256 -11.45 -12.99 11.27
#